data_f438a9edaa7e056bf82f9e9e0f768e88
#
_entry.id   f438a9edaa7e056bf82f9e9e0f768e88
#
_cell.length_a   1.000
_cell.length_b   1.000
_cell.length_c   1.000
_cell.angle_alpha   90.00
_cell.angle_beta   90.00
_cell.angle_gamma   90.00
#
_symmetry.space_group_name_H-M   'P 1'
#
loop_
_entity.id
_entity.type
_entity.pdbx_description
1 polymer ?
#
loop_
_entity_poly.entity_id
_entity_poly.type
_entity_poly.pdbx_seq_one_letter_code
_entity_poly.pdbx_strand_id
1 'polypeptide(L)'
;MKYPFLEGITDCTMTVPLSIGEAHSIRFGDFNKGLALLEKAMSGCNKMIIYLEHIKGMYGEEVDAGILDEIIARYAESRTKTFHLEQSWKKWHTAPRDVSPGKIKL
;
A
#
# COMPACT_ATOMS: atom_id res chain seq x y z
N MET A 1 12.62 8.47 26.38
CA MET A 1 11.42 9.13 25.93
C MET A 1 10.91 8.51 24.63
N LYS A 2 9.64 8.31 24.55
CA LYS A 2 9.05 7.70 23.36
C LYS A 2 8.36 8.75 22.50
N TYR A 3 8.51 8.58 21.20
CA TYR A 3 7.76 9.42 20.27
C TYR A 3 6.30 8.94 20.25
N PRO A 4 5.32 9.87 20.29
CA PRO A 4 3.92 9.49 20.42
C PRO A 4 3.39 8.63 19.26
N PHE A 5 3.99 8.72 18.08
CA PHE A 5 3.52 8.02 16.88
C PHE A 5 4.36 6.81 16.53
N LEU A 6 5.29 6.41 17.41
CA LEU A 6 6.22 5.32 17.08
C LEU A 6 5.50 4.01 16.86
N GLU A 7 4.49 3.74 17.68
CA GLU A 7 3.71 2.53 17.57
C GLU A 7 2.96 2.48 16.24
N GLY A 8 2.39 3.62 15.83
CA GLY A 8 1.70 3.70 14.56
C GLY A 8 2.64 3.45 13.39
N ILE A 9 3.85 3.98 13.46
CA ILE A 9 4.85 3.76 12.42
C ILE A 9 5.19 2.28 12.32
N THR A 10 5.44 1.65 13.46
CA THR A 10 5.77 0.22 13.48
C THR A 10 4.64 -0.60 12.87
N ASP A 11 3.40 -0.31 13.25
CA ASP A 11 2.24 -0.97 12.70
C ASP A 11 2.18 -0.85 11.19
N CYS A 12 2.33 0.36 10.66
CA CYS A 12 2.24 0.58 9.22
C CYS A 12 3.36 -0.12 8.47
N THR A 13 4.56 -0.15 9.05
CA THR A 13 5.70 -0.81 8.43
C THR A 13 5.41 -2.28 8.17
N MET A 14 4.65 -2.92 9.06
CA MET A 14 4.26 -4.32 8.88
C MET A 14 3.00 -4.47 8.06
N THR A 15 2.01 -3.61 8.29
CA THR A 15 0.69 -3.73 7.68
C THR A 15 0.75 -3.59 6.16
N VAL A 16 1.55 -2.64 5.64
CA VAL A 16 1.57 -2.38 4.21
C VAL A 16 2.01 -3.61 3.41
N PRO A 17 3.21 -4.18 3.67
CA PRO A 17 3.61 -5.35 2.88
C PRO A 17 2.77 -6.58 3.15
N LEU A 18 2.30 -6.77 4.40
CA LEU A 18 1.47 -7.94 4.71
C LEU A 18 0.13 -7.87 4.01
N SER A 19 -0.47 -6.69 3.96
CA SER A 19 -1.78 -6.53 3.30
C SER A 19 -1.66 -6.80 1.81
N ILE A 20 -0.59 -6.32 1.18
CA ILE A 20 -0.37 -6.57 -0.25
C ILE A 20 -0.18 -8.07 -0.50
N GLY A 21 0.62 -8.73 0.34
CA GLY A 21 0.85 -10.16 0.20
C GLY A 21 -0.42 -10.96 0.39
N GLU A 22 -1.23 -10.62 1.39
CA GLU A 22 -2.50 -11.28 1.61
C GLU A 22 -3.45 -11.06 0.44
N ALA A 23 -3.47 -9.84 -0.11
CA ALA A 23 -4.32 -9.54 -1.24
C ALA A 23 -3.99 -10.45 -2.43
N HIS A 24 -2.70 -10.64 -2.72
CA HIS A 24 -2.29 -11.54 -3.79
C HIS A 24 -2.72 -12.97 -3.52
N SER A 25 -2.67 -13.40 -2.27
CA SER A 25 -3.01 -14.77 -1.91
C SER A 25 -4.49 -15.07 -2.04
N ILE A 26 -5.35 -14.09 -1.82
CA ILE A 26 -6.77 -14.34 -1.67
C ILE A 26 -7.61 -13.85 -2.85
N ARG A 27 -7.05 -13.06 -3.75
CA ARG A 27 -7.84 -12.35 -4.77
C ARG A 27 -8.67 -13.28 -5.67
N PHE A 28 -8.20 -14.48 -5.92
CA PHE A 28 -8.94 -15.41 -6.79
C PHE A 28 -10.06 -16.12 -6.05
N GLY A 29 -9.93 -16.29 -4.73
CA GLY A 29 -10.99 -16.89 -3.93
C GLY A 29 -12.00 -15.88 -3.45
N ASP A 30 -11.54 -14.66 -3.16
CA ASP A 30 -12.39 -13.59 -2.66
C ASP A 30 -11.86 -12.27 -3.19
N PHE A 31 -12.33 -11.89 -4.37
CA PHE A 31 -11.84 -10.71 -5.06
C PHE A 31 -12.07 -9.44 -4.26
N ASN A 32 -13.27 -9.29 -3.68
CA ASN A 32 -13.58 -8.09 -2.92
C ASN A 32 -12.70 -7.95 -1.69
N LYS A 33 -12.39 -9.04 -1.03
CA LYS A 33 -11.47 -9.00 0.11
C LYS A 33 -10.06 -8.64 -0.34
N GLY A 34 -9.66 -9.12 -1.52
CA GLY A 34 -8.37 -8.76 -2.09
C GLY A 34 -8.28 -7.26 -2.32
N LEU A 35 -9.34 -6.65 -2.89
CA LEU A 35 -9.37 -5.21 -3.10
C LEU A 35 -9.32 -4.45 -1.78
N ALA A 36 -10.06 -4.92 -0.77
CA ALA A 36 -10.08 -4.26 0.53
C ALA A 36 -8.68 -4.28 1.15
N LEU A 37 -7.93 -5.37 0.94
CA LEU A 37 -6.57 -5.46 1.46
C LEU A 37 -5.63 -4.51 0.73
N LEU A 38 -5.80 -4.31 -0.58
CA LEU A 38 -5.01 -3.32 -1.29
C LEU A 38 -5.31 -1.91 -0.79
N GLU A 39 -6.59 -1.63 -0.50
CA GLU A 39 -6.95 -0.33 0.02
C GLU A 39 -6.41 -0.11 1.43
N LYS A 40 -6.37 -1.18 2.21
CA LYS A 40 -5.73 -1.12 3.53
C LYS A 40 -4.25 -0.78 3.40
N ALA A 41 -3.58 -1.36 2.41
CA ALA A 41 -2.17 -1.05 2.18
C ALA A 41 -1.98 0.41 1.78
N MET A 42 -2.85 0.94 0.91
CA MET A 42 -2.77 2.35 0.51
C MET A 42 -3.01 3.27 1.69
N SER A 43 -3.96 2.94 2.55
CA SER A 43 -4.21 3.70 3.77
C SER A 43 -2.97 3.69 4.66
N GLY A 44 -2.31 2.54 4.77
CA GLY A 44 -1.07 2.44 5.54
C GLY A 44 0.03 3.32 4.99
N CYS A 45 0.16 3.38 3.65
CA CYS A 45 1.13 4.27 3.03
C CYS A 45 0.84 5.73 3.37
N ASN A 46 -0.44 6.13 3.29
CA ASN A 46 -0.83 7.49 3.63
C ASN A 46 -0.51 7.82 5.09
N LYS A 47 -0.80 6.90 5.99
CA LYS A 47 -0.49 7.10 7.41
C LYS A 47 1.00 7.24 7.65
N MET A 48 1.82 6.43 6.96
CA MET A 48 3.26 6.54 7.08
C MET A 48 3.74 7.92 6.64
N ILE A 49 3.22 8.42 5.53
CA ILE A 49 3.60 9.74 5.04
C ILE A 49 3.27 10.80 6.08
N ILE A 50 2.08 10.72 6.68
CA ILE A 50 1.67 11.68 7.70
C ILE A 50 2.60 11.60 8.91
N TYR A 51 2.91 10.40 9.40
CA TYR A 51 3.81 10.24 10.53
C TYR A 51 5.19 10.81 10.23
N LEU A 52 5.72 10.52 9.04
CA LEU A 52 7.07 10.96 8.69
C LEU A 52 7.13 12.47 8.50
N GLU A 53 6.06 13.09 7.95
CA GLU A 53 6.00 14.54 7.86
C GLU A 53 5.96 15.17 9.25
N HIS A 54 5.25 14.54 10.20
CA HIS A 54 5.22 15.02 11.56
C HIS A 54 6.60 14.95 12.21
N ILE A 55 7.31 13.83 12.02
CA ILE A 55 8.65 13.69 12.56
C ILE A 55 9.55 14.78 12.00
N LYS A 56 9.47 15.01 10.69
CA LYS A 56 10.28 16.02 10.04
C LYS A 56 9.98 17.41 10.59
N GLY A 57 8.70 17.71 10.80
CA GLY A 57 8.30 19.02 11.32
C GLY A 57 8.67 19.25 12.76
N MET A 58 8.58 18.20 13.59
CA MET A 58 8.81 18.33 15.04
C MET A 58 10.27 18.12 15.42
N TYR A 59 10.99 17.28 14.69
CA TYR A 59 12.34 16.87 15.07
C TYR A 59 13.34 17.05 13.92
N GLY A 60 13.07 17.98 13.02
CA GLY A 60 13.87 18.14 11.82
C GLY A 60 15.32 18.52 12.08
N GLU A 61 15.64 19.06 13.27
CA GLU A 61 17.02 19.38 13.62
C GLU A 61 17.77 18.17 14.18
N GLU A 62 17.05 17.15 14.61
CA GLU A 62 17.64 15.98 15.23
C GLU A 62 17.66 14.77 14.29
N VAL A 63 16.94 14.84 13.18
CA VAL A 63 16.86 13.72 12.24
C VAL A 63 17.29 14.21 10.86
N ASP A 64 17.70 13.27 10.03
CA ASP A 64 18.12 13.58 8.66
C ASP A 64 16.87 13.79 7.79
N ALA A 65 16.56 15.05 7.51
CA ALA A 65 15.38 15.39 6.72
C ALA A 65 15.47 14.83 5.31
N GLY A 66 16.67 14.73 4.76
CA GLY A 66 16.82 14.15 3.41
C GLY A 66 16.44 12.68 3.37
N ILE A 67 16.81 11.92 4.40
CA ILE A 67 16.42 10.52 4.49
C ILE A 67 14.91 10.41 4.65
N LEU A 68 14.31 11.27 5.50
CA LEU A 68 12.87 11.25 5.68
C LEU A 68 12.14 11.56 4.38
N ASP A 69 12.62 12.55 3.63
CA ASP A 69 12.01 12.89 2.35
C ASP A 69 12.08 11.72 1.38
N GLU A 70 13.19 11.01 1.38
CA GLU A 70 13.33 9.84 0.50
C GLU A 70 12.35 8.75 0.88
N ILE A 71 12.19 8.48 2.18
CA ILE A 71 11.26 7.45 2.64
C ILE A 71 9.83 7.86 2.32
N ILE A 72 9.50 9.13 2.51
CA ILE A 72 8.16 9.63 2.15
C ILE A 72 7.89 9.41 0.68
N ALA A 73 8.86 9.73 -0.18
CA ALA A 73 8.69 9.53 -1.61
C ALA A 73 8.48 8.06 -1.97
N ARG A 74 9.16 7.15 -1.26
CA ARG A 74 9.00 5.72 -1.53
C ARG A 74 7.62 5.22 -1.13
N TYR A 75 7.07 5.72 -0.02
CA TYR A 75 5.71 5.34 0.35
C TYR A 75 4.68 5.93 -0.59
N ALA A 76 4.90 7.16 -1.09
CA ALA A 76 4.03 7.74 -2.09
C ALA A 76 4.05 6.91 -3.38
N GLU A 77 5.22 6.46 -3.78
CA GLU A 77 5.36 5.61 -4.96
C GLU A 77 4.67 4.27 -4.76
N SER A 78 4.85 3.67 -3.57
CA SER A 78 4.19 2.40 -3.25
C SER A 78 2.68 2.54 -3.29
N ARG A 79 2.16 3.65 -2.80
CA ARG A 79 0.72 3.89 -2.85
C ARG A 79 0.23 3.99 -4.28
N THR A 80 0.97 4.69 -5.12
CA THR A 80 0.61 4.83 -6.53
C THR A 80 0.63 3.49 -7.24
N LYS A 81 1.66 2.69 -6.99
CA LYS A 81 1.75 1.35 -7.60
C LYS A 81 0.64 0.43 -7.12
N THR A 82 0.28 0.52 -5.85
CA THR A 82 -0.81 -0.29 -5.31
C THR A 82 -2.13 0.13 -5.94
N PHE A 83 -2.33 1.43 -6.14
CA PHE A 83 -3.52 1.92 -6.82
C PHE A 83 -3.60 1.38 -8.25
N HIS A 84 -2.49 1.41 -8.99
CA HIS A 84 -2.47 0.87 -10.35
C HIS A 84 -2.74 -0.64 -10.35
N LEU A 85 -2.22 -1.34 -9.36
CA LEU A 85 -2.48 -2.77 -9.22
C LEU A 85 -3.97 -3.02 -9.01
N GLU A 86 -4.60 -2.23 -8.16
CA GLU A 86 -6.03 -2.35 -7.91
C GLU A 86 -6.82 -2.10 -9.18
N GLN A 87 -6.46 -1.06 -9.94
CA GLN A 87 -7.13 -0.77 -11.19
C GLN A 87 -6.97 -1.91 -12.20
N SER A 88 -5.77 -2.47 -12.25
CA SER A 88 -5.50 -3.61 -13.13
C SER A 88 -6.36 -4.81 -12.76
N TRP A 89 -6.46 -5.12 -11.47
CA TRP A 89 -7.28 -6.25 -11.02
C TRP A 89 -8.75 -6.03 -11.36
N LYS A 90 -9.25 -4.80 -11.16
CA LYS A 90 -10.64 -4.49 -11.49
C LYS A 90 -10.90 -4.64 -12.98
N LYS A 91 -9.96 -4.18 -13.79
CA LYS A 91 -10.09 -4.28 -15.25
C LYS A 91 -10.18 -5.73 -15.69
N TRP A 92 -9.27 -6.57 -15.19
CA TRP A 92 -9.25 -7.97 -15.57
C TRP A 92 -10.43 -8.76 -15.01
N HIS A 93 -10.88 -8.39 -13.83
CA HIS A 93 -12.03 -9.05 -13.21
C HIS A 93 -13.31 -8.81 -13.97
N THR A 94 -13.48 -7.60 -14.51
CA THR A 94 -14.72 -7.22 -15.22
C THR A 94 -14.65 -7.47 -16.70
N ALA A 95 -13.49 -7.88 -17.24
CA ALA A 95 -13.35 -8.13 -18.66
C ALA A 95 -14.18 -9.36 -19.05
N PRO A 96 -14.73 -9.38 -20.28
CA PRO A 96 -15.48 -10.56 -20.73
C PRO A 96 -14.59 -11.79 -20.74
N ARG A 97 -15.04 -12.82 -20.06
CA ARG A 97 -14.24 -14.03 -19.92
C ARG A 97 -14.25 -14.90 -21.16
N ASP A 98 -15.29 -14.79 -21.91
CA ASP A 98 -15.44 -15.57 -23.14
C ASP A 98 -14.48 -15.15 -24.22
N VAL A 99 -13.86 -14.02 -24.06
CA VAL A 99 -12.91 -13.54 -25.02
C VAL A 99 -11.57 -14.22 -24.86
N SER A 100 -11.38 -14.74 -23.79
CA SER A 100 -10.08 -15.28 -23.50
C SER A 100 -9.83 -16.54 -24.22
N PRO A 101 -9.96 -16.88 -24.38
CA PRO A 101 -9.59 -17.83 -24.58
C PRO A 101 -9.51 -18.55 -24.29
N GLY A 102 -10.06 -18.54 -24.32
CA GLY A 102 -10.09 -19.24 -24.16
C GLY A 102 -9.80 -19.28 -23.80
N LYS A 103 -10.14 -18.91 -24.09
CA LYS A 103 -9.98 -18.90 -23.82
C LYS A 103 -9.23 -19.16 -23.32
N ILE A 104 -9.02 -19.14 -23.32
CA ILE A 104 -8.50 -19.50 -23.03
C ILE A 104 -8.36 -20.10 -22.68
N LYS A 105 -8.87 -20.34 -23.06
CA LYS A 105 -9.03 -21.07 -22.91
C LYS A 105 -8.50 -21.65 -22.78
N LEU A 106 -8.46 -21.89 -22.80
CA LEU A 106 -8.19 -22.55 -22.77
C LEU A 106 -8.01 -22.84 -22.69
#